data_818cd6356c1a4a947acd8a69c92b7cc4
#
_entry.id   818cd6356c1a4a947acd8a69c92b7cc4
#
_cell.length_a   1.000
_cell.length_b   1.000
_cell.length_c   1.000
_cell.angle_alpha   90.00
_cell.angle_beta   90.00
_cell.angle_gamma   90.00
#
_symmetry.space_group_name_H-M   'P 1'
#
loop_
_entity.id
_entity.type
_entity.pdbx_description
1 polymer ?
#
loop_
_entity_poly.entity_id
_entity_poly.type
_entity_poly.pdbx_seq_one_letter_code
_entity_poly.pdbx_strand_id
1 'polypeptide(L)'
;GNDSLPGTILCMVAAGLVGYFVAEMLIKKSFRVFRTGAKGAVIVALALVLLGVAMSFDLTGYEKRVPDESEIESVYYTFSGMTNVTTDDADTIRRLTAAHQAIVKNRNEQARIADAWDADTLSQSDHDDIEPFSLRLTYYLKDGSQLSRSYSLYLRRSDLTVPSSATA
;
A
#
# COMPACT_ATOMS: atom_id res chain seq x y z
N GLY A 1 15.47 4.02 4.07
CA GLY A 1 14.95 5.06 3.19
C GLY A 1 15.41 5.00 1.74
N ASN A 2 16.18 3.96 1.29
CA ASN A 2 16.72 3.91 -0.09
C ASN A 2 16.05 2.89 -1.01
N ASP A 3 15.03 2.17 -0.55
CA ASP A 3 14.48 1.03 -1.30
C ASP A 3 13.45 1.44 -2.39
N SER A 4 13.01 2.70 -2.40
CA SER A 4 12.06 3.22 -3.39
C SER A 4 12.71 3.84 -4.64
N LEU A 5 14.01 4.18 -4.58
CA LEU A 5 14.74 4.83 -5.68
C LEU A 5 14.73 4.03 -6.99
N PRO A 6 15.03 2.72 -7.02
CA PRO A 6 15.05 1.96 -8.27
C PRO A 6 13.66 1.83 -8.91
N GLY A 7 12.60 1.70 -8.12
CA GLY A 7 11.23 1.65 -8.63
C GLY A 7 10.76 2.96 -9.24
N THR A 8 11.07 4.09 -8.59
CA THR A 8 10.74 5.42 -9.09
C THR A 8 11.48 5.71 -10.40
N ILE A 9 12.77 5.37 -10.48
CA ILE A 9 13.57 5.53 -11.71
C ILE A 9 12.99 4.68 -12.83
N LEU A 10 12.61 3.43 -12.57
CA LEU A 10 12.02 2.54 -13.55
C LEU A 10 10.69 3.08 -14.09
N CYS A 11 9.84 3.61 -13.22
CA CYS A 11 8.58 4.26 -13.63
C CYS A 11 8.82 5.51 -14.47
N MET A 12 9.80 6.35 -14.10
CA MET A 12 10.15 7.55 -14.87
C MET A 12 10.70 7.20 -16.25
N VAL A 13 11.55 6.19 -16.35
CA VAL A 13 12.10 5.72 -17.63
C VAL A 13 10.99 5.14 -18.52
N ALA A 14 10.10 4.32 -17.96
CA ALA A 14 8.97 3.76 -18.70
C ALA A 14 8.00 4.85 -19.19
N ALA A 15 7.66 5.82 -18.33
CA ALA A 15 6.81 6.95 -18.68
C ALA A 15 7.48 7.86 -19.74
N GLY A 16 8.78 8.09 -19.63
CA GLY A 16 9.57 8.85 -20.61
C GLY A 16 9.59 8.18 -21.99
N LEU A 17 9.77 6.86 -22.05
CA LEU A 17 9.72 6.09 -23.29
C LEU A 17 8.34 6.15 -23.94
N VAL A 18 7.27 5.93 -23.19
CA VAL A 18 5.89 6.02 -23.69
C VAL A 18 5.61 7.45 -24.19
N GLY A 19 5.98 8.48 -23.40
CA GLY A 19 5.82 9.88 -23.77
C GLY A 19 6.59 10.24 -25.06
N TYR A 20 7.81 9.76 -25.21
CA TYR A 20 8.61 9.96 -26.42
C TYR A 20 7.94 9.34 -27.65
N PHE A 21 7.45 8.11 -27.57
CA PHE A 21 6.77 7.45 -28.69
C PHE A 21 5.44 8.13 -29.06
N VAL A 22 4.67 8.57 -28.05
CA VAL A 22 3.43 9.32 -28.28
C VAL A 22 3.73 10.67 -28.92
N ALA A 23 4.74 11.40 -28.46
CA ALA A 23 5.15 12.67 -29.03
C ALA A 23 5.64 12.51 -30.49
N GLU A 24 6.45 11.49 -30.76
CA GLU A 24 6.91 11.18 -32.13
C GLU A 24 5.75 10.83 -33.06
N MET A 25 4.76 10.11 -32.57
CA MET A 25 3.54 9.78 -33.29
C MET A 25 2.69 11.02 -33.64
N LEU A 26 2.56 11.94 -32.68
CA LEU A 26 1.79 13.18 -32.85
C LEU A 26 2.51 14.20 -33.76
N ILE A 27 3.83 14.39 -33.58
CA ILE A 27 4.62 15.39 -34.32
C ILE A 27 4.80 14.97 -35.77
N LYS A 28 5.08 13.71 -36.03
CA LYS A 28 5.35 13.22 -37.41
C LYS A 28 4.11 12.87 -38.19
N LYS A 29 2.90 12.96 -37.58
CA LYS A 29 1.61 12.59 -38.20
C LYS A 29 1.68 11.28 -39.02
N SER A 30 2.63 10.43 -38.73
CA SER A 30 2.85 9.20 -39.46
C SER A 30 3.02 8.03 -38.52
N PHE A 31 2.17 7.04 -38.68
CA PHE A 31 2.29 5.70 -38.07
C PHE A 31 3.57 4.94 -38.53
N ARG A 32 4.62 5.66 -38.93
CA ARG A 32 5.88 5.04 -39.38
C ARG A 32 6.58 4.22 -38.31
N VAL A 33 6.33 4.53 -37.03
CA VAL A 33 6.86 3.71 -35.91
C VAL A 33 6.31 2.28 -36.00
N PHE A 34 5.03 2.12 -36.39
CA PHE A 34 4.47 0.79 -36.65
C PHE A 34 4.93 0.20 -37.98
N ARG A 35 5.41 1.03 -38.93
CA ARG A 35 5.90 0.58 -40.23
C ARG A 35 7.36 0.09 -40.19
N THR A 36 8.13 0.47 -39.18
CA THR A 36 9.48 -0.09 -38.94
C THR A 36 9.42 -1.48 -38.29
N GLY A 37 8.27 -2.13 -38.37
CA GLY A 37 8.11 -3.53 -38.03
C GLY A 37 8.02 -3.81 -36.53
N ALA A 38 7.96 -5.08 -36.20
CA ALA A 38 7.76 -5.66 -34.89
C ALA A 38 8.61 -5.05 -33.75
N LYS A 39 9.72 -4.40 -34.03
CA LYS A 39 10.64 -3.84 -33.02
C LYS A 39 10.01 -2.71 -32.20
N GLY A 40 9.30 -1.76 -32.83
CA GLY A 40 8.64 -0.67 -32.11
C GLY A 40 7.48 -1.16 -31.24
N ALA A 41 6.66 -2.07 -31.81
CA ALA A 41 5.56 -2.69 -31.08
C ALA A 41 6.06 -3.51 -29.88
N VAL A 42 7.18 -4.24 -30.02
CA VAL A 42 7.80 -5.00 -28.93
C VAL A 42 8.29 -4.07 -27.81
N ILE A 43 8.93 -2.93 -28.15
CA ILE A 43 9.40 -1.98 -27.13
C ILE A 43 8.23 -1.38 -26.35
N VAL A 44 7.15 -0.97 -27.04
CA VAL A 44 5.95 -0.44 -26.37
C VAL A 44 5.29 -1.50 -25.50
N ALA A 45 5.14 -2.73 -25.99
CA ALA A 45 4.58 -3.84 -25.23
C ALA A 45 5.43 -4.13 -23.99
N LEU A 46 6.76 -4.16 -24.13
CA LEU A 46 7.69 -4.37 -23.01
C LEU A 46 7.56 -3.24 -21.96
N ALA A 47 7.48 -1.97 -22.39
CA ALA A 47 7.30 -0.83 -21.50
C ALA A 47 5.98 -0.90 -20.74
N LEU A 48 4.89 -1.30 -21.39
CA LEU A 48 3.58 -1.48 -20.76
C LEU A 48 3.58 -2.65 -19.76
N VAL A 49 4.25 -3.76 -20.09
CA VAL A 49 4.42 -4.90 -19.17
C VAL A 49 5.23 -4.48 -17.95
N LEU A 50 6.35 -3.77 -18.14
CA LEU A 50 7.18 -3.28 -17.04
C LEU A 50 6.42 -2.30 -16.15
N LEU A 51 5.62 -1.40 -16.75
CA LEU A 51 4.77 -0.48 -16.00
C LEU A 51 3.69 -1.25 -15.21
N GLY A 52 3.04 -2.22 -15.82
CA GLY A 52 2.06 -3.08 -15.16
C GLY A 52 2.66 -3.87 -13.99
N VAL A 53 3.85 -4.43 -14.18
CA VAL A 53 4.61 -5.11 -13.13
C VAL A 53 4.98 -4.13 -12.01
N ALA A 54 5.48 -2.95 -12.35
CA ALA A 54 5.84 -1.94 -11.35
C ALA A 54 4.64 -1.50 -10.49
N MET A 55 3.48 -1.33 -11.11
CA MET A 55 2.25 -0.98 -10.40
C MET A 55 1.69 -2.14 -9.57
N SER A 56 1.75 -3.38 -10.08
CA SER A 56 1.20 -4.56 -9.39
C SER A 56 2.03 -4.98 -8.16
N PHE A 57 3.34 -4.74 -8.18
CA PHE A 57 4.24 -5.16 -7.11
C PHE A 57 4.66 -4.05 -6.16
N ASP A 58 4.07 -2.85 -6.28
CA ASP A 58 4.45 -1.67 -5.46
C ASP A 58 5.99 -1.52 -5.37
N LEU A 59 6.66 -1.54 -6.53
CA LEU A 59 8.12 -1.40 -6.60
C LEU A 59 8.63 -0.06 -6.06
N THR A 60 7.73 0.92 -5.91
CA THR A 60 8.04 2.20 -5.25
C THR A 60 8.11 2.06 -3.74
N GLY A 61 7.60 0.97 -3.17
CA GLY A 61 7.49 0.76 -1.73
C GLY A 61 6.56 1.76 -1.02
N TYR A 62 5.84 2.59 -1.82
CA TYR A 62 5.00 3.65 -1.25
C TYR A 62 3.90 3.10 -0.36
N GLU A 63 3.23 2.02 -0.77
CA GLU A 63 2.18 1.38 0.02
C GLU A 63 2.71 0.70 1.30
N LYS A 64 3.98 0.31 1.29
CA LYS A 64 4.65 -0.37 2.42
C LYS A 64 5.41 0.59 3.31
N ARG A 65 5.48 1.87 2.93
CA ARG A 65 6.22 2.85 3.73
C ARG A 65 5.52 3.08 5.05
N VAL A 66 6.21 2.78 6.12
CA VAL A 66 5.90 3.21 7.47
C VAL A 66 6.90 4.30 7.83
N PRO A 67 6.46 5.50 8.23
CA PRO A 67 7.39 6.58 8.58
C PRO A 67 8.16 6.24 9.84
N ASP A 68 9.37 6.79 9.96
CA ASP A 68 10.16 6.65 11.17
C ASP A 68 9.52 7.48 12.31
N GLU A 69 9.54 6.97 13.53
CA GLU A 69 8.98 7.67 14.70
C GLU A 69 9.53 9.09 14.85
N SER A 70 10.82 9.28 14.52
CA SER A 70 11.50 10.57 14.58
C SER A 70 10.98 11.60 13.57
N GLU A 71 10.37 11.15 12.46
CA GLU A 71 9.82 11.99 11.40
C GLU A 71 8.37 12.43 11.70
N ILE A 72 7.68 11.75 12.64
CA ILE A 72 6.27 11.95 12.92
C ILE A 72 6.11 13.14 13.89
N GLU A 73 5.21 14.05 13.57
CA GLU A 73 4.74 15.13 14.44
C GLU A 73 3.49 14.70 15.20
N SER A 74 2.50 14.16 14.48
CA SER A 74 1.26 13.64 15.07
C SER A 74 0.64 12.55 14.19
N VAL A 75 -0.25 11.76 14.77
CA VAL A 75 -1.00 10.72 14.07
C VAL A 75 -2.48 10.89 14.30
N TYR A 76 -3.23 10.98 13.22
CA TYR A 76 -4.68 10.82 13.24
C TYR A 76 -5.03 9.38 12.92
N TYR A 77 -5.88 8.78 13.72
CA TYR A 77 -6.34 7.41 13.48
C TYR A 77 -7.84 7.24 13.76
N THR A 78 -8.43 6.34 13.00
CA THR A 78 -9.85 5.96 13.11
C THR A 78 -9.94 4.46 13.07
N PHE A 79 -10.65 3.90 14.05
CA PHE A 79 -11.06 2.50 14.09
C PHE A 79 -12.55 2.37 13.76
N SER A 80 -12.96 1.24 13.16
CA SER A 80 -14.37 0.94 12.89
C SER A 80 -15.25 1.22 14.10
N GLY A 81 -16.20 2.14 13.94
CA GLY A 81 -17.18 2.48 14.99
C GLY A 81 -16.64 3.28 16.18
N MET A 82 -15.35 3.65 16.19
CA MET A 82 -14.75 4.47 17.23
C MET A 82 -14.59 5.93 16.80
N THR A 83 -14.45 6.81 17.81
CA THR A 83 -14.19 8.23 17.60
C THR A 83 -12.83 8.43 16.93
N ASN A 84 -12.76 9.43 16.06
CA ASN A 84 -11.51 9.90 15.47
C ASN A 84 -10.60 10.48 16.55
N VAL A 85 -9.35 10.05 16.56
CA VAL A 85 -8.37 10.50 17.56
C VAL A 85 -7.15 11.04 16.84
N THR A 86 -6.68 12.22 17.29
CA THR A 86 -5.37 12.76 16.92
C THR A 86 -4.48 12.74 18.16
N THR A 87 -3.25 12.28 18.02
CA THR A 87 -2.30 12.20 19.12
C THR A 87 -0.91 12.62 18.67
N ASP A 88 -0.20 13.30 19.57
CA ASP A 88 1.22 13.64 19.50
C ASP A 88 2.03 12.91 20.59
N ASP A 89 1.36 12.04 21.38
CA ASP A 89 2.00 11.24 22.42
C ASP A 89 2.97 10.22 21.82
N ALA A 90 4.24 10.30 22.22
CA ALA A 90 5.31 9.48 21.67
C ALA A 90 5.11 7.97 21.87
N ASP A 91 4.55 7.56 23.03
CA ASP A 91 4.31 6.15 23.30
C ASP A 91 3.18 5.60 22.44
N THR A 92 2.13 6.38 22.23
CA THR A 92 1.02 6.02 21.35
C THR A 92 1.48 5.97 19.89
N ILE A 93 2.27 6.95 19.44
CA ILE A 93 2.86 6.97 18.09
C ILE A 93 3.70 5.69 17.87
N ARG A 94 4.58 5.34 18.81
CA ARG A 94 5.40 4.14 18.72
C ARG A 94 4.56 2.86 18.60
N ARG A 95 3.49 2.73 19.39
CA ARG A 95 2.57 1.58 19.32
C ARG A 95 1.84 1.52 17.98
N LEU A 96 1.35 2.66 17.48
CA LEU A 96 0.67 2.73 16.19
C LEU A 96 1.62 2.40 15.03
N THR A 97 2.86 2.88 15.08
CA THR A 97 3.89 2.60 14.08
C THR A 97 4.26 1.12 14.07
N ALA A 98 4.44 0.52 15.26
CA ALA A 98 4.71 -0.92 15.38
C ALA A 98 3.52 -1.77 14.87
N ALA A 99 2.29 -1.40 15.18
CA ALA A 99 1.10 -2.06 14.66
C ALA A 99 1.00 -1.94 13.14
N HIS A 100 1.29 -0.75 12.59
CA HIS A 100 1.33 -0.54 11.14
C HIS A 100 2.39 -1.42 10.45
N GLN A 101 3.59 -1.52 11.03
CA GLN A 101 4.64 -2.41 10.52
C GLN A 101 4.20 -3.88 10.54
N ALA A 102 3.50 -4.31 11.60
CA ALA A 102 2.96 -5.67 11.68
C ALA A 102 1.89 -5.93 10.59
N ILE A 103 1.00 -4.96 10.33
CA ILE A 103 -0.01 -5.05 9.26
C ILE A 103 0.68 -5.19 7.89
N VAL A 104 1.67 -4.35 7.60
CA VAL A 104 2.42 -4.41 6.34
C VAL A 104 3.14 -5.76 6.18
N LYS A 105 3.72 -6.29 7.26
CA LYS A 105 4.40 -7.59 7.25
C LYS A 105 3.44 -8.74 6.98
N ASN A 106 2.21 -8.68 7.52
CA ASN A 106 1.22 -9.75 7.41
C ASN A 106 0.20 -9.53 6.28
N ARG A 107 0.47 -8.59 5.36
CA ARG A 107 -0.45 -8.20 4.28
C ARG A 107 -0.95 -9.38 3.44
N ASN A 108 -0.06 -10.32 3.11
CA ASN A 108 -0.42 -11.48 2.28
C ASN A 108 -1.40 -12.42 2.99
N GLU A 109 -1.26 -12.57 4.30
CA GLU A 109 -2.17 -13.37 5.11
C GLU A 109 -3.53 -12.68 5.22
N GLN A 110 -3.55 -11.38 5.48
CA GLN A 110 -4.78 -10.58 5.52
C GLN A 110 -5.51 -10.61 4.17
N ALA A 111 -4.80 -10.50 3.05
CA ALA A 111 -5.39 -10.62 1.72
C ALA A 111 -6.03 -12.00 1.50
N ARG A 112 -5.36 -13.08 1.91
CA ARG A 112 -5.92 -14.44 1.81
C ARG A 112 -7.19 -14.63 2.64
N ILE A 113 -7.24 -14.04 3.85
CA ILE A 113 -8.44 -14.09 4.70
C ILE A 113 -9.56 -13.27 4.06
N ALA A 114 -9.26 -12.09 3.52
CA ALA A 114 -10.21 -11.25 2.81
C ALA A 114 -10.82 -11.96 1.61
N ASP A 115 -9.97 -12.57 0.76
CA ASP A 115 -10.42 -13.34 -0.41
C ASP A 115 -11.33 -14.51 0.00
N ALA A 116 -10.98 -15.23 1.07
CA ALA A 116 -11.77 -16.34 1.57
C ALA A 116 -13.11 -15.87 2.20
N TRP A 117 -13.12 -14.71 2.84
CA TRP A 117 -14.31 -14.07 3.38
C TRP A 117 -15.27 -13.67 2.27
N ASP A 118 -14.77 -12.95 1.26
CA ASP A 118 -15.58 -12.47 0.12
C ASP A 118 -16.10 -13.62 -0.76
N ALA A 119 -15.35 -14.71 -0.85
CA ALA A 119 -15.76 -15.91 -1.59
C ALA A 119 -16.65 -16.87 -0.77
N ASP A 120 -16.97 -16.55 0.49
CA ASP A 120 -17.73 -17.41 1.42
C ASP A 120 -17.16 -18.84 1.54
N THR A 121 -15.84 -18.95 1.52
CA THR A 121 -15.12 -20.23 1.58
C THR A 121 -14.56 -20.55 2.95
N LEU A 122 -14.75 -19.66 3.93
CA LEU A 122 -14.39 -19.90 5.32
C LEU A 122 -15.29 -20.95 5.95
N SER A 123 -14.72 -21.71 6.91
CA SER A 123 -15.55 -22.57 7.74
C SER A 123 -16.49 -21.76 8.62
N GLN A 124 -17.64 -22.33 9.02
CA GLN A 124 -18.58 -21.64 9.92
C GLN A 124 -17.88 -21.17 11.21
N SER A 125 -16.98 -21.97 11.77
CA SER A 125 -16.21 -21.62 12.97
C SER A 125 -15.27 -20.45 12.74
N ASP A 126 -14.65 -20.32 11.55
CA ASP A 126 -13.81 -19.19 11.22
C ASP A 126 -14.64 -17.93 10.98
N HIS A 127 -15.82 -18.04 10.34
CA HIS A 127 -16.75 -16.92 10.19
C HIS A 127 -17.23 -16.38 11.55
N ASP A 128 -17.47 -17.24 12.52
CA ASP A 128 -17.89 -16.85 13.86
C ASP A 128 -16.77 -16.22 14.68
N ASP A 129 -15.51 -16.56 14.39
CA ASP A 129 -14.31 -16.07 15.10
C ASP A 129 -13.70 -14.82 14.48
N ILE A 130 -13.85 -14.62 13.17
CA ILE A 130 -13.25 -13.49 12.45
C ILE A 130 -14.20 -12.29 12.44
N GLU A 131 -13.67 -11.12 12.75
CA GLU A 131 -14.39 -9.85 12.70
C GLU A 131 -13.67 -8.85 11.78
N PRO A 132 -14.38 -8.27 10.78
CA PRO A 132 -13.79 -7.27 9.90
C PRO A 132 -13.71 -5.92 10.59
N PHE A 133 -12.53 -5.29 10.52
CA PHE A 133 -12.26 -3.95 11.03
C PHE A 133 -11.69 -3.05 9.94
N SER A 134 -12.04 -1.78 9.96
CA SER A 134 -11.36 -0.76 9.17
C SER A 134 -10.46 0.08 10.06
N LEU A 135 -9.21 0.23 9.63
CA LEU A 135 -8.23 1.11 10.27
C LEU A 135 -7.78 2.16 9.26
N ARG A 136 -7.91 3.43 9.63
CA ARG A 136 -7.31 4.53 8.89
C ARG A 136 -6.25 5.19 9.76
N LEU A 137 -5.06 5.38 9.19
CA LEU A 137 -3.94 6.07 9.80
C LEU A 137 -3.53 7.23 8.90
N THR A 138 -3.37 8.43 9.45
CA THR A 138 -2.79 9.57 8.76
C THR A 138 -1.68 10.13 9.63
N TYR A 139 -0.45 10.00 9.16
CA TYR A 139 0.73 10.56 9.77
C TYR A 139 0.95 11.97 9.26
N TYR A 140 1.08 12.92 10.15
CA TYR A 140 1.56 14.27 9.87
C TYR A 140 3.05 14.29 10.19
N LEU A 141 3.86 14.59 9.19
CA LEU A 141 5.32 14.55 9.32
C LEU A 141 5.87 15.95 9.61
N LYS A 142 7.00 16.00 10.28
CA LYS A 142 7.68 17.27 10.67
C LYS A 142 8.11 18.13 9.47
N ASP A 143 8.20 17.54 8.28
CA ASP A 143 8.46 18.27 7.02
C ASP A 143 7.19 18.89 6.41
N GLY A 144 6.05 18.76 7.09
CA GLY A 144 4.73 19.25 6.64
C GLY A 144 4.02 18.31 5.66
N SER A 145 4.61 17.18 5.30
CA SER A 145 3.96 16.18 4.45
C SER A 145 3.01 15.28 5.24
N GLN A 146 2.10 14.61 4.50
CA GLN A 146 1.14 13.68 5.09
C GLN A 146 1.24 12.32 4.42
N LEU A 147 1.11 11.26 5.21
CA LEU A 147 1.02 9.90 4.75
C LEU A 147 -0.26 9.24 5.28
N SER A 148 -1.24 9.01 4.41
CA SER A 148 -2.50 8.38 4.79
C SER A 148 -2.56 6.93 4.31
N ARG A 149 -3.07 6.04 5.17
CA ARG A 149 -3.26 4.61 4.90
C ARG A 149 -4.61 4.15 5.43
N SER A 150 -5.24 3.27 4.67
CA SER A 150 -6.49 2.62 5.07
C SER A 150 -6.34 1.12 4.88
N TYR A 151 -6.73 0.37 5.89
CA TYR A 151 -6.66 -1.08 5.92
C TYR A 151 -8.02 -1.67 6.28
N SER A 152 -8.41 -2.71 5.58
CA SER A 152 -9.43 -3.63 6.02
C SER A 152 -8.71 -4.81 6.67
N LEU A 153 -8.95 -5.02 7.94
CA LEU A 153 -8.31 -6.04 8.77
C LEU A 153 -9.34 -7.08 9.16
N TYR A 154 -8.94 -8.32 9.16
CA TYR A 154 -9.74 -9.45 9.60
C TYR A 154 -9.07 -10.01 10.85
N LEU A 155 -9.64 -9.70 12.01
CA LEU A 155 -9.07 -10.06 13.30
C LEU A 155 -9.86 -11.22 13.90
N ARG A 156 -9.15 -12.18 14.48
CA ARG A 156 -9.79 -13.25 15.23
C ARG A 156 -10.17 -12.75 16.62
N ARG A 157 -11.36 -13.09 17.10
CA ARG A 157 -11.79 -12.74 18.46
C ARG A 157 -10.88 -13.31 19.51
N SER A 158 -10.31 -14.48 19.27
CA SER A 158 -9.31 -15.11 20.12
C SER A 158 -8.06 -14.24 20.32
N ASP A 159 -7.68 -13.46 19.29
CA ASP A 159 -6.50 -12.57 19.34
C ASP A 159 -6.83 -11.23 20.04
N LEU A 160 -8.11 -10.89 20.15
CA LEU A 160 -8.59 -9.67 20.80
C LEU A 160 -8.78 -9.82 22.32
N THR A 161 -8.62 -11.01 22.87
CA THR A 161 -8.66 -11.21 24.32
C THR A 161 -7.47 -10.52 24.96
N VAL A 162 -7.70 -9.31 25.44
CA VAL A 162 -6.79 -8.60 26.33
C VAL A 162 -6.51 -9.54 27.51
N PRO A 163 -5.24 -9.85 27.84
CA PRO A 163 -4.96 -10.57 29.05
C PRO A 163 -5.60 -9.79 30.20
N SER A 164 -6.57 -10.40 30.84
CA SER A 164 -7.19 -9.86 32.05
C SER A 164 -6.05 -9.49 32.99
N SER A 165 -5.84 -8.20 33.19
CA SER A 165 -4.86 -7.69 34.13
C SER A 165 -5.14 -8.35 35.45
N ALA A 166 -4.25 -9.23 35.84
CA ALA A 166 -4.25 -9.81 37.16
C ALA A 166 -4.35 -8.67 38.17
N THR A 167 -5.51 -8.62 38.84
CA THR A 167 -5.71 -7.84 40.05
C THR A 167 -4.71 -8.34 41.08
N ALA A 168 -3.73 -7.54 41.41
CA ALA A 168 -2.91 -7.68 42.59
C ALA A 168 -3.19 -6.51 43.51
#